data_eefdd7d69bf0ceae2442ee8e7644fd62
#
_entry.id   eefdd7d69bf0ceae2442ee8e7644fd62
#
_cell.length_a   1.000
_cell.length_b   1.000
_cell.length_c   1.000
_cell.angle_alpha   90.00
_cell.angle_beta   90.00
_cell.angle_gamma   90.00
#
_symmetry.space_group_name_H-M   'P 1'
#
loop_
_entity.id
_entity.type
_entity.pdbx_description
1 polymer ?
#
loop_
_entity_poly.entity_id
_entity_poly.type
_entity_poly.pdbx_seq_one_letter_code
_entity_poly.pdbx_strand_id
1 'polypeptide(L)'
;MSKAKAKGTAAESALVKFLVKHGFPGAERRALTGEFDQGDITGTPCLAWEVKNHRTYKFPEWIKEAQVEAVNAKADLGILVVKPNKIGLTHPEKFWAVLTVEDMVHLLREAGYGDRNDE
;
A
#
# COMPACT_ATOMS: atom_id res chain seq x y z
N MET A 1 11.86 -19.23 7.96
CA MET A 1 11.20 -18.24 7.08
C MET A 1 11.77 -18.38 5.68
N SER A 2 10.90 -18.41 4.66
CA SER A 2 11.36 -18.48 3.28
C SER A 2 11.99 -17.15 2.84
N LYS A 3 12.80 -17.20 1.77
CA LYS A 3 13.35 -15.98 1.18
C LYS A 3 12.26 -15.01 0.71
N ALA A 4 11.21 -15.54 0.09
CA ALA A 4 10.10 -14.71 -0.40
C ALA A 4 9.40 -13.98 0.75
N LYS A 5 9.14 -14.69 1.84
CA LYS A 5 8.51 -14.09 3.02
C LYS A 5 9.41 -13.05 3.67
N ALA A 6 10.72 -13.32 3.75
CA ALA A 6 11.67 -12.36 4.29
C ALA A 6 11.77 -11.10 3.45
N LYS A 7 11.73 -11.23 2.12
CA LYS A 7 11.72 -10.08 1.21
C LYS A 7 10.49 -9.21 1.41
N GLY A 8 9.32 -9.85 1.52
CA GLY A 8 8.07 -9.13 1.75
C GLY A 8 8.10 -8.37 3.06
N THR A 9 8.51 -9.03 4.15
CA THR A 9 8.62 -8.42 5.46
C THR A 9 9.57 -7.23 5.46
N ALA A 10 10.70 -7.34 4.78
CA ALA A 10 11.68 -6.26 4.70
C ALA A 10 11.11 -5.03 3.98
N ALA A 11 10.37 -5.24 2.89
CA ALA A 11 9.74 -4.14 2.17
C ALA A 11 8.65 -3.47 3.00
N GLU A 12 7.83 -4.26 3.70
CA GLU A 12 6.81 -3.72 4.61
C GLU A 12 7.44 -2.85 5.69
N SER A 13 8.52 -3.35 6.32
CA SER A 13 9.21 -2.61 7.37
C SER A 13 9.80 -1.29 6.86
N ALA A 14 10.37 -1.31 5.65
CA ALA A 14 10.92 -0.11 5.04
C ALA A 14 9.81 0.93 4.78
N LEU A 15 8.69 0.49 4.25
CA LEU A 15 7.55 1.38 4.00
C LEU A 15 6.99 1.95 5.29
N VAL A 16 6.85 1.13 6.34
CA VAL A 16 6.35 1.58 7.64
C VAL A 16 7.23 2.69 8.19
N LYS A 17 8.55 2.54 8.14
CA LYS A 17 9.46 3.59 8.61
C LYS A 17 9.24 4.90 7.88
N PHE A 18 9.04 4.85 6.58
CA PHE A 18 8.77 6.05 5.78
C PHE A 18 7.44 6.68 6.18
N LEU A 19 6.39 5.87 6.30
CA LEU A 19 5.05 6.36 6.65
C LEU A 19 5.04 7.03 8.03
N VAL A 20 5.70 6.44 9.01
CA VAL A 20 5.78 7.00 10.36
C VAL A 20 6.39 8.40 10.34
N LYS A 21 7.42 8.61 9.52
CA LYS A 21 8.09 9.92 9.40
C LYS A 21 7.32 10.93 8.56
N HIS A 22 6.31 10.48 7.81
CA HIS A 22 5.65 11.34 6.83
C HIS A 22 4.14 11.43 7.04
N GLY A 23 3.72 11.51 8.30
CA GLY A 23 2.34 11.82 8.62
C GLY A 23 1.48 10.64 9.07
N PHE A 24 2.06 9.44 9.16
CA PHE A 24 1.33 8.26 9.61
C PHE A 24 2.04 7.61 10.80
N PRO A 25 2.08 8.31 11.95
CA PRO A 25 2.88 7.85 13.09
C PRO A 25 2.40 6.53 13.69
N GLY A 26 1.14 6.14 13.44
CA GLY A 26 0.59 4.88 13.92
C GLY A 26 0.83 3.69 13.01
N ALA A 27 1.49 3.88 11.86
CA ALA A 27 1.69 2.80 10.91
C ALA A 27 2.55 1.70 11.50
N GLU A 28 2.12 0.46 11.32
CA GLU A 28 2.89 -0.71 11.75
C GLU A 28 2.53 -1.91 10.88
N ARG A 29 3.40 -2.91 10.85
CA ARG A 29 3.10 -4.13 10.13
C ARG A 29 1.94 -4.86 10.81
N ARG A 30 1.02 -5.37 10.00
CA ARG A 30 -0.11 -6.13 10.51
C ARG A 30 0.31 -7.57 10.81
N ALA A 31 -0.02 -8.05 12.00
CA ALA A 31 0.14 -9.47 12.31
C ALA A 31 -0.91 -10.26 11.51
N LEU A 32 -0.51 -11.44 11.01
CA LEU A 32 -1.42 -12.32 10.30
C LEU A 32 -2.34 -13.00 11.31
N THR A 33 -3.53 -12.45 11.49
CA THR A 33 -4.56 -13.01 12.37
C THR A 33 -5.91 -12.92 11.67
N GLY A 34 -6.72 -13.97 11.81
CA GLY A 34 -8.08 -13.98 11.27
C GLY A 34 -8.18 -14.54 9.85
N GLU A 35 -9.43 -14.65 9.38
CA GLU A 35 -9.76 -15.30 8.10
C GLU A 35 -9.64 -14.39 6.91
N PHE A 36 -9.76 -13.08 7.11
CA PHE A 36 -9.80 -12.12 6.01
C PHE A 36 -8.55 -11.28 6.00
N ASP A 37 -7.93 -11.24 4.83
CA ASP A 37 -6.77 -10.39 4.59
C ASP A 37 -7.22 -8.93 4.56
N GLN A 38 -6.69 -8.12 5.47
CA GLN A 38 -6.98 -6.69 5.57
C GLN A 38 -5.77 -5.84 5.16
N GLY A 39 -4.75 -6.47 4.59
CA GLY A 39 -3.54 -5.80 4.15
C GLY A 39 -2.35 -6.01 5.07
N ASP A 40 -1.21 -5.51 4.64
CA ASP A 40 0.08 -5.76 5.27
C ASP A 40 0.43 -4.73 6.34
N ILE A 41 -0.21 -3.58 6.34
CA ILE A 41 0.06 -2.47 7.25
C ILE A 41 -1.23 -2.02 7.92
N THR A 42 -1.16 -1.77 9.21
CA THR A 42 -2.27 -1.25 10.00
C THR A 42 -1.88 0.09 10.63
N GLY A 43 -2.81 0.74 11.32
CA GLY A 43 -2.53 2.00 12.00
C GLY A 43 -2.61 3.23 11.12
N THR A 44 -3.11 3.06 9.89
CA THR A 44 -3.39 4.15 8.96
C THR A 44 -4.90 4.15 8.68
N PRO A 45 -5.70 4.89 9.44
CA PRO A 45 -7.16 4.80 9.33
C PRO A 45 -7.68 4.94 7.90
N CYS A 46 -8.64 4.10 7.54
CA CYS A 46 -9.32 4.09 6.24
C CYS A 46 -8.46 3.69 5.05
N LEU A 47 -7.26 3.16 5.29
CA LEU A 47 -6.36 2.70 4.23
C LEU A 47 -6.00 1.24 4.42
N ALA A 48 -5.92 0.51 3.31
CA ALA A 48 -5.39 -0.85 3.29
C ALA A 48 -4.19 -0.87 2.34
N TRP A 49 -3.18 -1.64 2.69
CA TRP A 49 -1.93 -1.67 1.94
C TRP A 49 -1.56 -3.09 1.57
N GLU A 50 -1.26 -3.32 0.30
CA GLU A 50 -0.65 -4.56 -0.17
C GLU A 50 0.77 -4.23 -0.61
N VAL A 51 1.77 -4.86 0.00
CA VAL A 51 3.17 -4.57 -0.27
C VAL A 51 3.82 -5.76 -0.97
N LYS A 52 4.43 -5.51 -2.11
CA LYS A 52 5.06 -6.56 -2.91
C LYS A 52 6.53 -6.27 -3.16
N ASN A 53 7.34 -7.29 -2.99
CA ASN A 53 8.78 -7.26 -3.28
C ASN A 53 9.11 -8.54 -4.05
N HIS A 54 8.80 -8.52 -5.35
CA HIS A 54 8.95 -9.67 -6.24
C HIS A 54 9.81 -9.32 -7.44
N ARG A 55 10.52 -10.29 -7.93
CA ARG A 55 11.34 -10.12 -9.14
C ARG A 55 10.48 -9.93 -10.38
N THR A 56 9.36 -10.65 -10.48
CA THR A 56 8.42 -10.54 -11.59
C THR A 56 7.16 -9.87 -11.11
N TYR A 57 6.72 -8.85 -11.85
CA TYR A 57 5.56 -8.05 -11.46
C TYR A 57 4.27 -8.64 -12.00
N LYS A 58 3.23 -8.65 -11.16
CA LYS A 58 1.90 -9.17 -11.51
C LYS A 58 0.86 -8.12 -11.12
N PHE A 59 0.95 -6.95 -11.74
CA PHE A 59 0.15 -5.80 -11.36
C PHE A 59 -1.36 -6.05 -11.34
N PRO A 60 -1.97 -6.67 -12.37
CA PRO A 60 -3.43 -6.87 -12.32
C PRO A 60 -3.88 -7.69 -11.11
N GLU A 61 -3.17 -8.76 -10.81
CA GLU A 61 -3.50 -9.61 -9.66
C GLU A 61 -3.31 -8.87 -8.34
N TRP A 62 -2.20 -8.13 -8.22
CA TRP A 62 -1.86 -7.41 -7.00
C TRP A 62 -2.81 -6.24 -6.73
N ILE A 63 -3.24 -5.54 -7.78
CA ILE A 63 -4.22 -4.46 -7.66
C ILE A 63 -5.53 -5.03 -7.12
N LYS A 64 -5.94 -6.18 -7.65
CA LYS A 64 -7.15 -6.86 -7.18
C LYS A 64 -7.04 -7.27 -5.71
N GLU A 65 -5.87 -7.80 -5.31
CA GLU A 65 -5.62 -8.14 -3.91
C GLU A 65 -5.80 -6.91 -3.00
N ALA A 66 -5.21 -5.77 -3.39
CA ALA A 66 -5.33 -4.55 -2.62
C ALA A 66 -6.79 -4.10 -2.49
N GLN A 67 -7.57 -4.23 -3.56
CA GLN A 67 -8.99 -3.88 -3.55
C GLN A 67 -9.80 -4.78 -2.62
N VAL A 68 -9.52 -6.08 -2.63
CA VAL A 68 -10.19 -7.04 -1.74
C VAL A 68 -9.84 -6.74 -0.28
N GLU A 69 -8.59 -6.42 0.00
CA GLU A 69 -8.14 -6.07 1.36
C GLU A 69 -8.84 -4.81 1.85
N ALA A 70 -9.03 -3.83 0.98
CA ALA A 70 -9.74 -2.61 1.32
C ALA A 70 -11.19 -2.91 1.72
N VAL A 71 -11.86 -3.80 0.98
CA VAL A 71 -13.23 -4.23 1.32
C VAL A 71 -13.24 -4.94 2.68
N ASN A 72 -12.31 -5.86 2.90
CA ASN A 72 -12.24 -6.61 4.16
C ASN A 72 -11.95 -5.71 5.35
N ALA A 73 -11.13 -4.68 5.16
CA ALA A 73 -10.76 -3.74 6.21
C ALA A 73 -11.75 -2.58 6.35
N LYS A 74 -12.78 -2.53 5.50
CA LYS A 74 -13.71 -1.40 5.42
C LYS A 74 -12.95 -0.07 5.21
N ALA A 75 -11.89 -0.14 4.41
CA ALA A 75 -11.06 1.01 4.09
C ALA A 75 -11.63 1.75 2.88
N ASP A 76 -11.31 3.04 2.80
CA ASP A 76 -11.72 3.86 1.67
C ASP A 76 -10.87 3.57 0.43
N LEU A 77 -9.65 3.08 0.63
CA LEU A 77 -8.69 2.92 -0.44
C LEU A 77 -7.78 1.75 -0.17
N GLY A 78 -7.56 0.93 -1.20
CA GLY A 78 -6.56 -0.13 -1.18
C GLY A 78 -5.38 0.28 -2.06
N ILE A 79 -4.20 0.33 -1.47
CA ILE A 79 -3.00 0.80 -2.14
C ILE A 79 -2.04 -0.36 -2.34
N LEU A 80 -1.66 -0.59 -3.58
CA LEU A 80 -0.58 -1.51 -3.90
C LEU A 80 0.73 -0.73 -3.87
N VAL A 81 1.67 -1.19 -3.07
CA VAL A 81 3.04 -0.65 -3.07
C VAL A 81 3.98 -1.74 -3.54
N VAL A 82 4.77 -1.42 -4.55
CA VAL A 82 5.74 -2.35 -5.12
C VAL A 82 7.13 -1.80 -4.90
N LYS A 83 7.99 -2.61 -4.29
CA LYS A 83 9.41 -2.28 -4.25
C LYS A 83 10.00 -2.66 -5.62
N PRO A 84 10.40 -1.69 -6.43
CA PRO A 84 10.96 -2.00 -7.75
C PRO A 84 12.28 -2.75 -7.63
N ASN A 85 12.57 -3.60 -8.61
CA ASN A 85 13.90 -4.18 -8.73
C ASN A 85 14.90 -3.04 -8.88
N LYS A 86 16.08 -3.17 -8.33
CA LYS A 86 17.15 -2.15 -8.34
C LYS A 86 16.92 -0.95 -7.40
N ILE A 87 15.77 -0.84 -6.75
CA ILE A 87 15.57 0.15 -5.69
C ILE A 87 15.80 -0.56 -4.36
N GLY A 88 16.70 -0.03 -3.56
CA GLY A 88 17.05 -0.62 -2.26
C GLY A 88 16.03 -0.33 -1.17
N LEU A 89 16.09 -1.12 -0.12
CA LEU A 89 15.21 -0.98 1.05
C LEU A 89 15.43 0.33 1.81
N THR A 90 16.56 0.99 1.58
CA THR A 90 16.85 2.28 2.23
C THR A 90 16.18 3.46 1.53
N HIS A 91 15.49 3.21 0.42
CA HIS A 91 14.84 4.25 -0.37
C HIS A 91 13.34 3.96 -0.59
N PRO A 92 12.55 3.79 0.49
CA PRO A 92 11.13 3.51 0.34
C PRO A 92 10.36 4.64 -0.34
N GLU A 93 10.89 5.86 -0.33
CA GLU A 93 10.28 6.99 -1.04
C GLU A 93 10.24 6.76 -2.55
N LYS A 94 11.04 5.81 -3.06
CA LYS A 94 11.09 5.46 -4.48
C LYS A 94 10.29 4.21 -4.83
N PHE A 95 9.64 3.60 -3.85
CA PHE A 95 8.73 2.48 -4.12
C PHE A 95 7.56 3.02 -4.94
N TRP A 96 6.95 2.15 -5.74
CA TRP A 96 5.82 2.55 -6.57
C TRP A 96 4.51 2.37 -5.82
N ALA A 97 3.67 3.39 -5.83
CA ALA A 97 2.28 3.27 -5.40
C ALA A 97 1.44 3.10 -6.65
N VAL A 98 0.69 2.01 -6.74
CA VAL A 98 -0.05 1.65 -7.96
C VAL A 98 -1.53 1.61 -7.62
N LEU A 99 -2.30 2.41 -8.34
CA LEU A 99 -3.74 2.56 -8.14
C LEU A 99 -4.45 2.49 -9.48
N THR A 100 -5.76 2.22 -9.45
CA THR A 100 -6.57 2.44 -10.63
C THR A 100 -6.67 3.94 -10.90
N VAL A 101 -6.96 4.30 -12.14
CA VAL A 101 -7.18 5.72 -12.48
C VAL A 101 -8.34 6.29 -11.67
N GLU A 102 -9.39 5.50 -11.45
CA GLU A 102 -10.52 5.92 -10.62
C GLU A 102 -10.08 6.36 -9.22
N ASP A 103 -9.28 5.52 -8.55
CA ASP A 103 -8.80 5.83 -7.21
C ASP A 103 -7.84 7.03 -7.22
N MET A 104 -6.97 7.11 -8.22
CA MET A 104 -6.05 8.23 -8.37
C MET A 104 -6.81 9.54 -8.54
N VAL A 105 -7.81 9.57 -9.42
CA VAL A 105 -8.62 10.77 -9.66
C VAL A 105 -9.34 11.19 -8.38
N HIS A 106 -9.89 10.23 -7.64
CA HIS A 106 -10.53 10.53 -6.36
C HIS A 106 -9.56 11.22 -5.40
N LEU A 107 -8.35 10.69 -5.27
CA LEU A 107 -7.32 11.30 -4.41
C LEU A 107 -6.93 12.69 -4.88
N LEU A 108 -6.78 12.88 -6.19
CA LEU A 108 -6.42 14.18 -6.74
C LEU A 108 -7.51 15.21 -6.46
N ARG A 109 -8.78 14.81 -6.56
CA ARG A 109 -9.91 15.69 -6.23
C ARG A 109 -9.88 16.08 -4.74
N GLU A 110 -9.68 15.12 -3.87
CA GLU A 110 -9.58 15.37 -2.43
C GLU A 110 -8.41 16.29 -2.09
N ALA A 111 -7.33 16.23 -2.87
CA ALA A 111 -6.16 17.08 -2.69
C ALA A 111 -6.35 18.49 -3.27
N GLY A 112 -7.50 18.77 -3.90
CA GLY A 112 -7.81 20.09 -4.43
C GLY A 112 -7.53 20.29 -5.91
N TYR A 113 -7.14 19.24 -6.61
CA TYR A 113 -6.93 19.33 -8.05
C TYR A 113 -8.27 19.22 -8.79
N GLY A 114 -8.30 19.76 -10.00
CA GLY A 114 -9.48 19.72 -10.86
C GLY A 114 -10.36 20.93 -10.69
N ASP A 115 -11.53 20.91 -11.34
CA ASP A 115 -12.47 22.00 -11.32
C ASP A 115 -13.22 22.02 -10.00
N ARG A 116 -13.20 23.18 -9.31
CA ARG A 116 -13.87 23.36 -8.03
C ARG A 116 -15.36 23.65 -8.15
N ASN A 117 -15.85 23.84 -9.37
CA ASN A 117 -17.24 24.19 -9.61
C ASN A 117 -18.16 22.99 -9.83
N ASP A 118 -17.68 21.78 -9.78
CA ASP A 118 -18.48 20.58 -9.95
C ASP A 118 -18.93 19.95 -8.63
N GLU A 119 -19.12 20.77 -7.64
CA GLU A 119 -19.64 20.36 -6.35
C GLU A 119 -21.14 20.11 -6.42
#